data_7fc9b9421542089e752b74bceba050de
#
_entry.id   7fc9b9421542089e752b74bceba050de
#
_cell.length_a   1.000
_cell.length_b   1.000
_cell.length_c   1.000
_cell.angle_alpha   90.00
_cell.angle_beta   90.00
_cell.angle_gamma   90.00
#
_symmetry.space_group_name_H-M   'P 1'
#
loop_
_entity.id
_entity.type
_entity.pdbx_description
1 polymer ?
#
loop_
_entity_poly.entity_id
_entity_poly.type
_entity_poly.pdbx_seq_one_letter_code
_entity_poly.pdbx_strand_id
1 'polypeptide(L)'
;MITQQAQKATAVPFIPPANDNQSPVGSRSSKSESSSGSRGLEAYVRDLRRYPLLDAAAEAEIAKAFHKTQDPRYALQLVRANLRLVVKIAYEYRLSRRDLMDLVQEGNLGLLRAVYRFDPYRGVRLSSYAAWWIRAYMLKFILVNRRLVKIGTTQAQRRLFFNMNRQREELERAGKAHDAGSIAAALSVPEREVQDMERRLTAELSLDYSMRDSDRGRRTLADVIPAASSDRPDVRVENGEVGALLQEKLHAFSKTLAGRDAEIFRERLLCDSPATLVTIAERFAVTRQRVSQLESRLRLRLRRYLEAEFGADCGSLVTEN
;
A
#
# COMPACT_ATOMS: atom_id res chain seq x y z
N MET A 1 38.70 -9.07 -16.81
CA MET A 1 38.16 -9.64 -15.55
C MET A 1 36.91 -8.88 -15.12
N ILE A 2 35.88 -8.74 -15.98
CA ILE A 2 34.59 -8.11 -15.65
C ILE A 2 33.54 -8.84 -16.49
N THR A 3 33.25 -10.14 -16.25
CA THR A 3 32.23 -10.86 -16.99
C THR A 3 31.71 -12.12 -16.25
N GLN A 4 31.62 -12.10 -14.91
CA GLN A 4 31.13 -13.29 -14.16
C GLN A 4 30.17 -12.99 -13.00
N GLN A 5 29.53 -11.82 -12.92
CA GLN A 5 28.58 -11.51 -11.83
C GLN A 5 27.13 -11.35 -12.22
N ALA A 6 26.72 -11.72 -13.44
CA ALA A 6 25.33 -11.57 -13.91
C ALA A 6 24.51 -12.88 -13.93
N GLN A 7 24.88 -13.92 -13.22
CA GLN A 7 24.17 -15.22 -13.26
C GLN A 7 23.66 -15.73 -11.91
N LYS A 8 23.22 -14.85 -11.02
CA LYS A 8 22.36 -15.26 -9.88
C LYS A 8 21.05 -14.48 -9.90
N ALA A 9 20.32 -14.58 -10.99
CA ALA A 9 18.88 -14.30 -10.96
C ALA A 9 18.25 -15.47 -10.20
N THR A 10 17.96 -15.24 -8.92
CA THR A 10 17.25 -16.14 -8.00
C THR A 10 15.99 -16.63 -8.70
N ALA A 11 15.97 -17.91 -9.06
CA ALA A 11 14.80 -18.60 -9.56
C ALA A 11 13.72 -18.47 -8.49
N VAL A 12 12.67 -17.71 -8.77
CA VAL A 12 11.46 -17.70 -7.95
C VAL A 12 10.86 -19.10 -8.08
N PRO A 13 10.74 -19.87 -7.00
CA PRO A 13 10.21 -21.23 -7.09
C PRO A 13 8.79 -21.18 -7.65
N PHE A 14 8.49 -22.08 -8.59
CA PHE A 14 7.15 -22.31 -9.11
C PHE A 14 6.23 -22.69 -7.94
N ILE A 15 5.28 -21.84 -7.63
CA ILE A 15 4.25 -22.08 -6.62
C ILE A 15 3.00 -22.51 -7.38
N PRO A 16 2.58 -23.78 -7.30
CA PRO A 16 1.29 -24.19 -7.82
C PRO A 16 0.18 -23.51 -6.99
N PRO A 17 -0.98 -23.20 -7.61
CA PRO A 17 -2.08 -22.54 -6.92
C PRO A 17 -2.59 -23.39 -5.77
N ALA A 18 -2.76 -22.77 -4.60
CA ALA A 18 -3.39 -23.39 -3.44
C ALA A 18 -4.84 -23.77 -3.77
N ASN A 19 -5.20 -25.00 -3.49
CA ASN A 19 -6.54 -25.53 -3.68
C ASN A 19 -7.39 -25.17 -2.45
N ASP A 20 -7.84 -23.91 -2.36
CA ASP A 20 -8.73 -23.47 -1.29
C ASP A 20 -10.16 -23.99 -1.54
N ASN A 21 -10.39 -25.23 -1.10
CA ASN A 21 -11.72 -25.83 -0.94
C ASN A 21 -12.31 -25.36 0.40
N GLN A 22 -12.57 -24.07 0.57
CA GLN A 22 -13.40 -23.57 1.66
C GLN A 22 -14.68 -23.01 1.07
N SER A 23 -15.76 -23.75 1.29
CA SER A 23 -17.13 -23.36 0.96
C SER A 23 -17.51 -22.06 1.67
N PRO A 24 -18.03 -21.04 0.99
CA PRO A 24 -18.52 -19.86 1.66
C PRO A 24 -19.87 -20.17 2.31
N VAL A 25 -19.92 -19.93 3.62
CA VAL A 25 -21.17 -19.83 4.39
C VAL A 25 -22.05 -18.76 3.74
N GLY A 26 -23.29 -19.13 3.45
CA GLY A 26 -24.22 -18.38 2.64
C GLY A 26 -24.49 -16.95 3.06
N SER A 27 -24.40 -16.06 2.09
CA SER A 27 -25.13 -14.80 2.08
C SER A 27 -25.95 -14.72 0.78
N ARG A 28 -27.26 -14.89 0.94
CA ARG A 28 -28.25 -14.59 -0.08
C ARG A 28 -28.34 -13.07 -0.19
N SER A 29 -27.72 -12.46 -1.18
CA SER A 29 -28.19 -11.26 -1.92
C SER A 29 -27.06 -10.71 -2.77
N SER A 30 -27.08 -10.97 -4.05
CA SER A 30 -26.52 -10.16 -5.16
C SER A 30 -26.40 -10.96 -6.45
N LYS A 31 -27.57 -11.48 -6.94
CA LYS A 31 -27.61 -12.18 -8.23
C LYS A 31 -27.48 -11.26 -9.46
N SER A 32 -27.54 -9.93 -9.32
CA SER A 32 -27.54 -9.00 -10.44
C SER A 32 -26.14 -8.49 -10.84
N GLU A 33 -25.22 -8.39 -9.93
CA GLU A 33 -23.87 -7.86 -10.23
C GLU A 33 -22.87 -8.91 -10.75
N SER A 34 -23.07 -10.19 -10.43
CA SER A 34 -22.20 -11.28 -10.90
C SER A 34 -22.35 -11.58 -12.40
N SER A 35 -23.43 -11.10 -13.05
CA SER A 35 -23.69 -11.35 -14.46
C SER A 35 -22.92 -10.41 -15.41
N SER A 36 -22.54 -9.21 -14.98
CA SER A 36 -21.86 -8.24 -15.84
C SER A 36 -20.38 -8.58 -16.06
N GLY A 37 -19.67 -8.99 -15.03
CA GLY A 37 -18.25 -9.38 -15.13
C GLY A 37 -18.05 -10.66 -15.97
N SER A 38 -19.00 -11.62 -15.88
CA SER A 38 -18.97 -12.85 -16.69
C SER A 38 -19.16 -12.55 -18.18
N ARG A 39 -20.09 -11.66 -18.54
CA ARG A 39 -20.34 -11.26 -19.93
C ARG A 39 -19.13 -10.56 -20.57
N GLY A 40 -18.44 -9.69 -19.83
CA GLY A 40 -17.24 -9.00 -20.31
C GLY A 40 -16.10 -9.98 -20.64
N LEU A 41 -15.86 -10.94 -19.76
CA LEU A 41 -14.83 -11.96 -19.98
C LEU A 41 -15.18 -12.88 -21.17
N GLU A 42 -16.45 -13.30 -21.30
CA GLU A 42 -16.91 -14.14 -22.41
C GLU A 42 -16.78 -13.41 -23.75
N ALA A 43 -17.13 -12.12 -23.79
CA ALA A 43 -16.93 -11.28 -24.97
C ALA A 43 -15.45 -11.16 -25.34
N TYR A 44 -14.59 -10.89 -24.35
CA TYR A 44 -13.16 -10.83 -24.54
C TYR A 44 -12.58 -12.15 -25.09
N VAL A 45 -12.93 -13.28 -24.49
CA VAL A 45 -12.48 -14.62 -24.96
C VAL A 45 -12.98 -14.92 -26.36
N ARG A 46 -14.18 -14.49 -26.72
CA ARG A 46 -14.74 -14.62 -28.09
C ARG A 46 -13.90 -13.82 -29.09
N ASP A 47 -13.53 -12.58 -28.74
CA ASP A 47 -12.71 -11.74 -29.61
C ASP A 47 -11.29 -12.30 -29.79
N LEU A 48 -10.73 -12.93 -28.75
CA LEU A 48 -9.42 -13.59 -28.85
C LEU A 48 -9.37 -14.73 -29.88
N ARG A 49 -10.52 -15.36 -30.17
CA ARG A 49 -10.59 -16.43 -31.19
C ARG A 49 -10.32 -15.93 -32.61
N ARG A 50 -10.45 -14.61 -32.86
CA ARG A 50 -10.17 -13.99 -34.15
C ARG A 50 -8.68 -13.92 -34.47
N TYR A 51 -7.82 -14.01 -33.47
CA TYR A 51 -6.38 -13.93 -33.66
C TYR A 51 -5.78 -15.34 -33.79
N PRO A 52 -5.12 -15.67 -34.92
CA PRO A 52 -4.47 -16.95 -35.13
C PRO A 52 -3.26 -17.12 -34.20
N LEU A 53 -2.98 -18.36 -33.83
CA LEU A 53 -1.72 -18.69 -33.16
C LEU A 53 -0.58 -18.66 -34.19
N LEU A 54 0.57 -18.13 -33.81
CA LEU A 54 1.75 -18.09 -34.64
C LEU A 54 2.55 -19.38 -34.50
N ASP A 55 3.01 -19.89 -35.65
CA ASP A 55 4.00 -20.97 -35.69
C ASP A 55 5.37 -20.49 -35.17
N ALA A 56 6.23 -21.41 -34.76
CA ALA A 56 7.55 -21.06 -34.24
C ALA A 56 8.39 -20.26 -35.20
N ALA A 57 8.32 -20.57 -36.51
CA ALA A 57 9.08 -19.88 -37.55
C ALA A 57 8.55 -18.44 -37.76
N ALA A 58 7.23 -18.29 -37.91
CA ALA A 58 6.59 -16.98 -38.06
C ALA A 58 6.79 -16.09 -36.81
N GLU A 59 6.70 -16.65 -35.60
CA GLU A 59 6.99 -15.95 -34.33
C GLU A 59 8.42 -15.41 -34.33
N ALA A 60 9.40 -16.26 -34.73
CA ALA A 60 10.82 -15.86 -34.76
C ALA A 60 11.10 -14.76 -35.80
N GLU A 61 10.47 -14.83 -36.97
CA GLU A 61 10.62 -13.79 -38.00
C GLU A 61 10.06 -12.44 -37.59
N ILE A 62 8.85 -12.42 -37.05
CA ILE A 62 8.21 -11.22 -36.53
C ILE A 62 9.00 -10.64 -35.35
N ALA A 63 9.50 -11.51 -34.44
CA ALA A 63 10.31 -11.07 -33.31
C ALA A 63 11.66 -10.49 -33.74
N LYS A 64 12.32 -11.07 -34.76
CA LYS A 64 13.54 -10.50 -35.36
C LYS A 64 13.28 -9.18 -36.06
N ALA A 65 12.17 -9.07 -36.78
CA ALA A 65 11.75 -7.81 -37.40
C ALA A 65 11.50 -6.73 -36.36
N PHE A 66 10.78 -7.06 -35.27
CA PHE A 66 10.57 -6.16 -34.18
C PHE A 66 11.87 -5.72 -33.49
N HIS A 67 12.78 -6.65 -33.24
CA HIS A 67 14.06 -6.35 -32.60
C HIS A 67 14.92 -5.37 -33.44
N LYS A 68 14.85 -5.45 -34.79
CA LYS A 68 15.59 -4.57 -35.72
C LYS A 68 14.92 -3.20 -35.90
N THR A 69 13.61 -3.16 -36.05
CA THR A 69 12.88 -1.95 -36.46
C THR A 69 12.23 -1.19 -35.29
N GLN A 70 11.97 -1.88 -34.17
CA GLN A 70 11.19 -1.35 -33.02
C GLN A 70 9.80 -0.84 -33.43
N ASP A 71 9.26 -1.31 -34.58
CA ASP A 71 7.94 -0.90 -35.04
C ASP A 71 6.83 -1.54 -34.17
N PRO A 72 5.93 -0.72 -33.60
CA PRO A 72 4.82 -1.18 -32.77
C PRO A 72 3.89 -2.18 -33.45
N ARG A 73 3.84 -2.21 -34.78
CA ARG A 73 2.99 -3.15 -35.54
C ARG A 73 3.41 -4.59 -35.33
N TYR A 74 4.70 -4.89 -35.30
CA TYR A 74 5.22 -6.24 -35.03
C TYR A 74 4.99 -6.63 -33.54
N ALA A 75 5.21 -5.69 -32.60
CA ALA A 75 4.89 -5.92 -31.21
C ALA A 75 3.41 -6.28 -31.01
N LEU A 76 2.51 -5.56 -31.67
CA LEU A 76 1.06 -5.80 -31.61
C LEU A 76 0.68 -7.19 -32.17
N GLN A 77 1.32 -7.64 -33.23
CA GLN A 77 1.11 -8.99 -33.78
C GLN A 77 1.53 -10.07 -32.78
N LEU A 78 2.72 -9.93 -32.17
CA LEU A 78 3.22 -10.86 -31.13
C LEU A 78 2.32 -10.88 -29.90
N VAL A 79 1.85 -9.71 -29.44
CA VAL A 79 0.94 -9.61 -28.30
C VAL A 79 -0.39 -10.32 -28.61
N ARG A 80 -1.04 -9.99 -29.75
CA ARG A 80 -2.34 -10.55 -30.14
C ARG A 80 -2.32 -12.07 -30.21
N ALA A 81 -1.26 -12.66 -30.77
CA ALA A 81 -1.10 -14.11 -30.87
C ALA A 81 -0.96 -14.80 -29.49
N ASN A 82 -0.47 -14.08 -28.47
CA ASN A 82 -0.22 -14.65 -27.16
C ASN A 82 -1.24 -14.25 -26.08
N LEU A 83 -2.29 -13.46 -26.38
CA LEU A 83 -3.33 -13.08 -25.42
C LEU A 83 -4.07 -14.30 -24.81
N ARG A 84 -4.24 -15.38 -25.57
CA ARG A 84 -4.85 -16.62 -25.09
C ARG A 84 -4.04 -17.28 -23.96
N LEU A 85 -2.70 -17.14 -24.00
CA LEU A 85 -1.80 -17.60 -22.94
C LEU A 85 -2.06 -16.86 -21.64
N VAL A 86 -2.29 -15.53 -21.71
CA VAL A 86 -2.61 -14.71 -20.53
C VAL A 86 -3.88 -15.20 -19.85
N VAL A 87 -4.94 -15.44 -20.62
CA VAL A 87 -6.21 -15.96 -20.08
C VAL A 87 -6.01 -17.33 -19.44
N LYS A 88 -5.24 -18.24 -20.10
CA LYS A 88 -4.95 -19.55 -19.54
C LYS A 88 -4.24 -19.44 -18.17
N ILE A 89 -3.22 -18.59 -18.07
CA ILE A 89 -2.49 -18.40 -16.82
C ILE A 89 -3.40 -17.75 -15.75
N ALA A 90 -4.25 -16.78 -16.13
CA ALA A 90 -5.16 -16.15 -15.18
C ALA A 90 -6.14 -17.14 -14.54
N TYR A 91 -6.60 -18.13 -15.30
CA TYR A 91 -7.45 -19.20 -14.76
C TYR A 91 -6.74 -20.11 -13.74
N GLU A 92 -5.41 -20.20 -13.78
CA GLU A 92 -4.64 -20.98 -12.79
C GLU A 92 -4.76 -20.39 -11.37
N TYR A 93 -4.98 -19.07 -11.25
CA TYR A 93 -5.05 -18.38 -9.96
C TYR A 93 -6.45 -18.36 -9.31
N ARG A 94 -7.50 -18.81 -9.98
CA ARG A 94 -8.89 -18.99 -9.49
C ARG A 94 -9.37 -17.92 -8.50
N LEU A 95 -9.06 -16.68 -8.77
CA LEU A 95 -9.61 -15.57 -8.01
C LEU A 95 -11.12 -15.42 -8.28
N SER A 96 -11.78 -14.60 -7.46
CA SER A 96 -13.18 -14.25 -7.67
C SER A 96 -13.43 -13.90 -9.15
N ARG A 97 -14.58 -14.30 -9.70
CA ARG A 97 -14.93 -13.97 -11.10
C ARG A 97 -14.91 -12.48 -11.41
N ARG A 98 -15.09 -11.61 -10.39
CA ARG A 98 -15.04 -10.15 -10.54
C ARG A 98 -13.63 -9.69 -10.86
N ASP A 99 -12.63 -10.28 -10.20
CA ASP A 99 -11.26 -9.83 -10.31
C ASP A 99 -10.50 -10.47 -11.47
N LEU A 100 -11.12 -11.48 -12.14
CA LEU A 100 -10.44 -12.23 -13.21
C LEU A 100 -10.15 -11.37 -14.44
N MET A 101 -11.04 -10.44 -14.79
CA MET A 101 -10.81 -9.55 -15.92
C MET A 101 -9.67 -8.57 -15.65
N ASP A 102 -9.60 -8.02 -14.44
CA ASP A 102 -8.52 -7.14 -14.01
C ASP A 102 -7.19 -7.89 -13.97
N LEU A 103 -7.21 -9.14 -13.48
CA LEU A 103 -6.05 -10.00 -13.48
C LEU A 103 -5.55 -10.30 -14.90
N VAL A 104 -6.48 -10.52 -15.86
CA VAL A 104 -6.15 -10.69 -17.28
C VAL A 104 -5.50 -9.41 -17.83
N GLN A 105 -6.02 -8.22 -17.51
CA GLN A 105 -5.43 -6.97 -17.99
C GLN A 105 -4.02 -6.73 -17.41
N GLU A 106 -3.81 -7.01 -16.13
CA GLU A 106 -2.46 -6.98 -15.56
C GLU A 106 -1.52 -8.00 -16.21
N GLY A 107 -2.03 -9.19 -16.52
CA GLY A 107 -1.28 -10.18 -17.30
C GLY A 107 -0.94 -9.69 -18.71
N ASN A 108 -1.84 -8.95 -19.37
CA ASN A 108 -1.58 -8.33 -20.67
C ASN A 108 -0.45 -7.28 -20.60
N LEU A 109 -0.40 -6.49 -19.51
CA LEU A 109 0.73 -5.58 -19.26
C LEU A 109 2.05 -6.35 -19.09
N GLY A 110 2.02 -7.50 -18.39
CA GLY A 110 3.15 -8.41 -18.29
C GLY A 110 3.59 -8.97 -19.63
N LEU A 111 2.66 -9.39 -20.48
CA LEU A 111 2.93 -9.85 -21.85
C LEU A 111 3.56 -8.74 -22.70
N LEU A 112 3.01 -7.54 -22.65
CA LEU A 112 3.55 -6.39 -23.37
C LEU A 112 5.00 -6.12 -22.96
N ARG A 113 5.28 -6.13 -21.66
CA ARG A 113 6.64 -5.97 -21.12
C ARG A 113 7.59 -7.07 -21.60
N ALA A 114 7.09 -8.32 -21.67
CA ALA A 114 7.85 -9.44 -22.18
C ALA A 114 8.23 -9.23 -23.66
N VAL A 115 7.29 -8.83 -24.51
CA VAL A 115 7.53 -8.58 -25.94
C VAL A 115 8.62 -7.54 -26.16
N TYR A 116 8.59 -6.43 -25.42
CA TYR A 116 9.62 -5.38 -25.54
C TYR A 116 11.00 -5.78 -25.03
N ARG A 117 11.10 -6.81 -24.18
CA ARG A 117 12.38 -7.32 -23.62
C ARG A 117 12.83 -8.64 -24.23
N PHE A 118 12.06 -9.17 -25.16
CA PHE A 118 12.34 -10.47 -25.74
C PHE A 118 13.52 -10.41 -26.71
N ASP A 119 14.46 -11.32 -26.55
CA ASP A 119 15.59 -11.49 -27.45
C ASP A 119 15.34 -12.75 -28.33
N PRO A 120 15.07 -12.58 -29.63
CA PRO A 120 14.76 -13.69 -30.52
C PRO A 120 15.96 -14.60 -30.87
N TYR A 121 17.16 -14.18 -30.53
CA TYR A 121 18.40 -14.94 -30.85
C TYR A 121 18.75 -15.99 -29.79
N ARG A 122 18.03 -16.03 -28.67
CA ARG A 122 18.27 -17.01 -27.58
C ARG A 122 17.69 -18.39 -27.81
N GLY A 123 16.99 -18.64 -28.91
CA GLY A 123 16.41 -19.95 -29.22
C GLY A 123 15.23 -20.39 -28.34
N VAL A 124 14.68 -19.48 -27.52
CA VAL A 124 13.54 -19.76 -26.63
C VAL A 124 12.27 -19.20 -27.27
N ARG A 125 11.13 -19.90 -27.10
CA ARG A 125 9.81 -19.42 -27.53
C ARG A 125 9.38 -18.19 -26.71
N LEU A 126 8.75 -17.22 -27.37
CA LEU A 126 8.19 -16.05 -26.70
C LEU A 126 7.17 -16.44 -25.62
N SER A 127 6.34 -17.43 -25.89
CA SER A 127 5.34 -17.93 -24.93
C SER A 127 5.96 -18.39 -23.60
N SER A 128 7.09 -19.10 -23.65
CA SER A 128 7.82 -19.57 -22.46
C SER A 128 8.42 -18.40 -21.68
N TYR A 129 9.01 -17.44 -22.36
CA TYR A 129 9.58 -16.25 -21.74
C TYR A 129 8.48 -15.33 -21.16
N ALA A 130 7.41 -15.10 -21.92
CA ALA A 130 6.30 -14.24 -21.51
C ALA A 130 5.55 -14.80 -20.31
N ALA A 131 5.43 -16.12 -20.17
CA ALA A 131 4.76 -16.74 -19.03
C ALA A 131 5.33 -16.29 -17.67
N TRP A 132 6.63 -16.05 -17.57
CA TRP A 132 7.27 -15.52 -16.36
C TRP A 132 6.83 -14.09 -16.04
N TRP A 133 6.80 -13.24 -17.05
CA TRP A 133 6.36 -11.85 -16.91
C TRP A 133 4.88 -11.76 -16.56
N ILE A 134 4.04 -12.54 -17.26
CA ILE A 134 2.61 -12.61 -17.02
C ILE A 134 2.33 -12.99 -15.57
N ARG A 135 2.94 -14.09 -15.08
CA ARG A 135 2.80 -14.53 -13.69
C ARG A 135 3.30 -13.49 -12.69
N ALA A 136 4.43 -12.85 -12.96
CA ALA A 136 4.98 -11.84 -12.07
C ALA A 136 4.05 -10.64 -11.90
N TYR A 137 3.43 -10.17 -12.99
CA TYR A 137 2.47 -9.07 -12.95
C TYR A 137 1.18 -9.46 -12.24
N MET A 138 0.63 -10.64 -12.53
CA MET A 138 -0.55 -11.17 -11.87
C MET A 138 -0.33 -11.37 -10.37
N LEU A 139 0.79 -11.95 -9.95
CA LEU A 139 1.12 -12.12 -8.52
C LEU A 139 1.30 -10.78 -7.81
N LYS A 140 1.91 -9.81 -8.49
CA LYS A 140 2.02 -8.44 -7.95
C LYS A 140 0.63 -7.81 -7.75
N PHE A 141 -0.26 -7.96 -8.72
CA PHE A 141 -1.64 -7.46 -8.64
C PHE A 141 -2.41 -8.10 -7.47
N ILE A 142 -2.33 -9.42 -7.33
CA ILE A 142 -2.96 -10.16 -6.23
C ILE A 142 -2.45 -9.65 -4.88
N LEU A 143 -1.14 -9.49 -4.73
CA LEU A 143 -0.52 -9.04 -3.49
C LEU A 143 -0.99 -7.64 -3.07
N VAL A 144 -1.18 -6.73 -4.05
CA VAL A 144 -1.56 -5.33 -3.79
C VAL A 144 -3.05 -5.17 -3.55
N ASN A 145 -3.90 -5.93 -4.29
CA ASN A 145 -5.34 -5.67 -4.36
C ASN A 145 -6.21 -6.67 -3.57
N ARG A 146 -5.62 -7.75 -3.02
CA ARG A 146 -6.40 -8.76 -2.29
C ARG A 146 -6.98 -8.25 -0.98
N ARG A 147 -6.38 -7.22 -0.38
CA ARG A 147 -6.75 -6.65 0.93
C ARG A 147 -6.87 -5.13 0.86
N LEU A 148 -7.71 -4.58 1.71
CA LEU A 148 -7.88 -3.14 1.87
C LEU A 148 -6.56 -2.49 2.32
N VAL A 149 -5.87 -3.12 3.27
CA VAL A 149 -4.55 -2.71 3.72
C VAL A 149 -3.48 -3.47 2.94
N LYS A 150 -2.53 -2.77 2.32
CA LYS A 150 -1.44 -3.40 1.56
C LYS A 150 -0.60 -4.31 2.43
N ILE A 151 -0.49 -5.58 2.02
CA ILE A 151 0.32 -6.61 2.67
C ILE A 151 1.52 -6.92 1.77
N GLY A 152 2.67 -7.28 2.37
CA GLY A 152 3.80 -7.79 1.61
C GLY A 152 4.69 -6.73 0.99
N THR A 153 5.03 -5.69 1.74
CA THR A 153 5.99 -4.66 1.34
C THR A 153 7.44 -5.18 1.36
N THR A 154 7.79 -6.06 2.32
CA THR A 154 9.12 -6.66 2.44
C THR A 154 9.21 -8.01 1.72
N GLN A 155 10.44 -8.48 1.47
CA GLN A 155 10.67 -9.80 0.85
C GLN A 155 10.19 -10.95 1.75
N ALA A 156 10.38 -10.84 3.06
CA ALA A 156 9.92 -11.81 4.04
C ALA A 156 8.38 -11.92 4.02
N GLN A 157 7.67 -10.79 4.04
CA GLN A 157 6.22 -10.75 3.99
C GLN A 157 5.65 -11.34 2.69
N ARG A 158 6.29 -11.10 1.53
CA ARG A 158 5.89 -11.74 0.27
C ARG A 158 6.06 -13.26 0.31
N ARG A 159 7.19 -13.75 0.88
CA ARG A 159 7.44 -15.18 1.04
C ARG A 159 6.38 -15.81 1.94
N LEU A 160 6.04 -15.17 3.05
CA LEU A 160 4.99 -15.61 3.97
C LEU A 160 3.62 -15.63 3.29
N PHE A 161 3.23 -14.56 2.61
CA PHE A 161 1.93 -14.46 1.96
C PHE A 161 1.62 -15.64 1.01
N PHE A 162 2.60 -16.07 0.21
CA PHE A 162 2.40 -17.13 -0.75
C PHE A 162 2.63 -18.55 -0.20
N ASN A 163 3.42 -18.70 0.85
CA ASN A 163 3.84 -20.02 1.29
C ASN A 163 3.32 -20.41 2.68
N MET A 164 2.81 -19.48 3.48
CA MET A 164 2.44 -19.75 4.86
C MET A 164 1.35 -20.83 4.98
N ASN A 165 0.26 -20.73 4.20
CA ASN A 165 -0.83 -21.72 4.23
C ASN A 165 -0.33 -23.09 3.77
N ARG A 166 0.48 -23.14 2.72
CA ARG A 166 1.07 -24.40 2.23
C ARG A 166 1.97 -25.04 3.28
N GLN A 167 2.81 -24.25 3.94
CA GLN A 167 3.69 -24.79 5.00
C GLN A 167 2.88 -25.27 6.20
N ARG A 168 1.79 -24.59 6.53
CA ARG A 168 0.87 -25.04 7.58
C ARG A 168 0.28 -26.41 7.23
N GLU A 169 -0.25 -26.59 6.03
CA GLU A 169 -0.78 -27.88 5.56
C GLU A 169 0.28 -28.99 5.50
N GLU A 170 1.50 -28.66 5.07
CA GLU A 170 2.62 -29.63 5.04
C GLU A 170 3.01 -30.08 6.47
N LEU A 171 3.06 -29.16 7.43
CA LEU A 171 3.33 -29.47 8.84
C LEU A 171 2.19 -30.29 9.48
N GLU A 172 0.94 -29.95 9.20
CA GLU A 172 -0.23 -30.72 9.64
C GLU A 172 -0.21 -32.15 9.11
N ARG A 173 0.08 -32.33 7.81
CA ARG A 173 0.23 -33.68 7.20
C ARG A 173 1.38 -34.47 7.79
N ALA A 174 2.44 -33.76 8.24
CA ALA A 174 3.59 -34.40 8.89
C ALA A 174 3.36 -34.68 10.40
N GLY A 175 2.18 -34.34 10.95
CA GLY A 175 1.86 -34.48 12.37
C GLY A 175 2.71 -33.60 13.30
N LYS A 176 3.29 -32.52 12.77
CA LYS A 176 4.11 -31.57 13.53
C LYS A 176 3.26 -30.37 13.96
N ALA A 177 3.64 -29.78 15.10
CA ALA A 177 3.02 -28.53 15.53
C ALA A 177 3.21 -27.44 14.45
N HIS A 178 2.14 -26.72 14.12
CA HIS A 178 2.13 -25.65 13.12
C HIS A 178 2.23 -24.27 13.78
N ASP A 179 3.09 -24.16 14.82
CA ASP A 179 3.35 -22.94 15.53
C ASP A 179 4.09 -21.94 14.64
N ALA A 180 4.01 -20.64 15.01
CA ALA A 180 4.71 -19.56 14.32
C ALA A 180 6.22 -19.85 14.19
N GLY A 181 6.83 -20.46 15.20
CA GLY A 181 8.24 -20.86 15.20
C GLY A 181 8.57 -21.93 14.15
N SER A 182 7.73 -22.96 14.01
CA SER A 182 7.91 -24.03 13.02
C SER A 182 7.80 -23.50 11.58
N ILE A 183 6.84 -22.61 11.33
CA ILE A 183 6.66 -21.94 10.04
C ILE A 183 7.84 -20.99 9.75
N ALA A 184 8.29 -20.25 10.76
CA ALA A 184 9.44 -19.34 10.67
C ALA A 184 10.72 -20.08 10.26
N ALA A 185 10.99 -21.24 10.91
CA ALA A 185 12.12 -22.09 10.58
C ALA A 185 12.04 -22.66 9.15
N ALA A 186 10.87 -23.16 8.73
CA ALA A 186 10.65 -23.72 7.39
C ALA A 186 10.84 -22.67 6.28
N LEU A 187 10.42 -21.41 6.51
CA LEU A 187 10.50 -20.33 5.53
C LEU A 187 11.75 -19.45 5.69
N SER A 188 12.60 -19.72 6.68
CA SER A 188 13.79 -18.90 6.99
C SER A 188 13.45 -17.42 7.16
N VAL A 189 12.46 -17.14 8.00
CA VAL A 189 12.01 -15.77 8.35
C VAL A 189 11.94 -15.65 9.87
N PRO A 190 12.05 -14.45 10.44
CA PRO A 190 11.87 -14.23 11.87
C PRO A 190 10.44 -14.61 12.32
N GLU A 191 10.30 -15.23 13.50
CA GLU A 191 9.01 -15.62 14.05
C GLU A 191 8.04 -14.43 14.21
N ARG A 192 8.55 -13.26 14.60
CA ARG A 192 7.78 -12.03 14.71
C ARG A 192 7.08 -11.65 13.40
N GLU A 193 7.76 -11.84 12.26
CA GLU A 193 7.18 -11.57 10.93
C GLU A 193 6.03 -12.55 10.61
N VAL A 194 6.10 -13.80 11.11
CA VAL A 194 5.01 -14.79 10.94
C VAL A 194 3.79 -14.34 11.76
N GLN A 195 3.96 -13.98 13.03
CA GLN A 195 2.90 -13.51 13.91
C GLN A 195 2.24 -12.22 13.37
N ASP A 196 3.05 -11.27 12.88
CA ASP A 196 2.54 -10.04 12.26
C ASP A 196 1.76 -10.34 10.97
N MET A 197 2.24 -11.32 10.17
CA MET A 197 1.54 -11.73 8.95
C MET A 197 0.21 -12.43 9.26
N GLU A 198 0.14 -13.27 10.28
CA GLU A 198 -1.11 -13.91 10.73
C GLU A 198 -2.16 -12.88 11.12
N ARG A 199 -1.77 -11.87 11.89
CA ARG A 199 -2.67 -10.75 12.24
C ARG A 199 -3.17 -10.01 11.00
N ARG A 200 -2.30 -9.75 10.03
CA ARG A 200 -2.65 -9.06 8.78
C ARG A 200 -3.49 -9.90 7.82
N LEU A 201 -3.38 -11.23 7.89
CA LEU A 201 -4.17 -12.15 7.08
C LEU A 201 -5.55 -12.44 7.67
N THR A 202 -5.82 -12.02 8.91
CA THR A 202 -7.17 -12.05 9.47
C THR A 202 -8.10 -11.20 8.61
N ALA A 203 -9.29 -11.71 8.31
CA ALA A 203 -10.24 -11.03 7.44
C ALA A 203 -10.67 -9.69 8.04
N GLU A 204 -10.76 -8.67 7.20
CA GLU A 204 -11.36 -7.40 7.58
C GLU A 204 -12.83 -7.63 7.95
N LEU A 205 -13.29 -6.97 9.03
CA LEU A 205 -14.69 -7.00 9.42
C LEU A 205 -15.44 -5.88 8.72
N SER A 206 -16.61 -6.19 8.17
CA SER A 206 -17.49 -5.16 7.61
C SER A 206 -18.07 -4.31 8.75
N LEU A 207 -18.03 -3.00 8.59
CA LEU A 207 -18.70 -2.08 9.51
C LEU A 207 -20.22 -2.22 9.50
N ASP A 208 -20.78 -2.70 8.39
CA ASP A 208 -22.21 -2.98 8.24
C ASP A 208 -22.60 -4.35 8.84
N TYR A 209 -21.66 -5.06 9.46
CA TYR A 209 -21.95 -6.32 10.13
C TYR A 209 -22.99 -6.09 11.25
N SER A 210 -24.15 -6.71 11.09
CA SER A 210 -25.23 -6.63 12.07
C SER A 210 -24.88 -7.45 13.31
N MET A 211 -24.73 -6.78 14.43
CA MET A 211 -24.62 -7.44 15.74
C MET A 211 -26.00 -7.97 16.12
N ARG A 212 -26.09 -9.27 16.38
CA ARG A 212 -27.32 -9.91 16.89
C ARG A 212 -27.50 -9.55 18.35
N ASP A 213 -28.03 -8.38 18.62
CA ASP A 213 -28.56 -8.05 19.93
C ASP A 213 -30.08 -8.15 19.85
N SER A 214 -30.66 -9.10 20.59
CA SER A 214 -32.02 -9.56 20.43
C SER A 214 -33.10 -8.55 20.84
N ASP A 215 -32.75 -7.39 21.43
CA ASP A 215 -33.73 -6.50 22.06
C ASP A 215 -33.79 -5.05 21.55
N ARG A 216 -32.87 -4.58 20.70
CA ARG A 216 -32.78 -3.14 20.34
C ARG A 216 -32.60 -2.82 18.85
N GLY A 217 -33.12 -3.66 17.95
CA GLY A 217 -33.02 -3.36 16.53
C GLY A 217 -31.65 -3.78 15.91
N ARG A 218 -31.53 -3.62 14.61
CA ARG A 218 -30.31 -3.93 13.84
C ARG A 218 -29.23 -2.87 14.12
N ARG A 219 -28.41 -3.09 15.13
CA ARG A 219 -27.17 -2.31 15.33
C ARG A 219 -26.08 -2.89 14.44
N THR A 220 -25.36 -2.00 13.76
CA THR A 220 -24.16 -2.35 12.99
C THR A 220 -22.90 -2.16 13.83
N LEU A 221 -21.78 -2.74 13.39
CA LEU A 221 -20.50 -2.53 14.06
C LEU A 221 -20.11 -1.04 14.01
N ALA A 222 -20.50 -0.33 12.95
CA ALA A 222 -20.28 1.11 12.82
C ALA A 222 -20.93 1.92 13.95
N ASP A 223 -22.09 1.51 14.44
CA ASP A 223 -22.83 2.21 15.50
C ASP A 223 -22.16 2.07 16.90
N VAL A 224 -21.24 1.13 17.05
CA VAL A 224 -20.57 0.82 18.32
C VAL A 224 -19.18 1.46 18.40
N ILE A 225 -18.56 1.74 17.26
CA ILE A 225 -17.21 2.33 17.21
C ILE A 225 -17.32 3.80 17.64
N PRO A 226 -16.63 4.20 18.75
CA PRO A 226 -16.65 5.60 19.17
C PRO A 226 -15.93 6.49 18.15
N ALA A 227 -16.45 7.70 17.95
CA ALA A 227 -15.74 8.74 17.23
C ALA A 227 -14.45 9.15 17.96
N ALA A 228 -13.54 9.82 17.26
CA ALA A 228 -12.35 10.35 17.89
C ALA A 228 -12.73 11.29 19.05
N SER A 229 -11.99 11.23 20.16
CA SER A 229 -12.25 12.06 21.34
C SER A 229 -12.24 13.56 21.01
N SER A 230 -11.43 13.98 20.06
CA SER A 230 -11.36 15.36 19.54
C SER A 230 -12.67 15.86 18.90
N ASP A 231 -13.53 14.97 18.43
CA ASP A 231 -14.79 15.33 17.74
C ASP A 231 -15.97 15.47 18.71
N ARG A 232 -15.77 15.19 19.98
CA ARG A 232 -16.80 15.37 20.99
C ARG A 232 -17.10 16.87 21.19
N PRO A 233 -18.38 17.28 21.26
CA PRO A 233 -18.76 18.69 21.37
C PRO A 233 -18.21 19.37 22.64
N ASP A 234 -18.19 18.64 23.76
CA ASP A 234 -17.63 19.10 25.04
C ASP A 234 -16.14 19.41 24.93
N VAL A 235 -15.35 18.49 24.37
CA VAL A 235 -13.91 18.68 24.16
C VAL A 235 -13.62 19.82 23.17
N ARG A 236 -14.46 19.99 22.16
CA ARG A 236 -14.31 21.12 21.20
C ARG A 236 -14.57 22.47 21.84
N VAL A 237 -15.57 22.57 22.72
CA VAL A 237 -15.85 23.80 23.48
C VAL A 237 -14.69 24.08 24.44
N GLU A 238 -14.27 23.09 25.21
CA GLU A 238 -13.14 23.19 26.15
C GLU A 238 -11.86 23.66 25.44
N ASN A 239 -11.49 23.00 24.33
CA ASN A 239 -10.33 23.41 23.52
C ASN A 239 -10.49 24.82 22.96
N GLY A 240 -11.71 25.21 22.59
CA GLY A 240 -12.03 26.56 22.11
C GLY A 240 -11.82 27.62 23.20
N GLU A 241 -12.30 27.37 24.40
CA GLU A 241 -12.14 28.26 25.55
C GLU A 241 -10.68 28.40 25.98
N VAL A 242 -9.96 27.26 26.06
CA VAL A 242 -8.52 27.25 26.37
C VAL A 242 -7.74 28.00 25.27
N GLY A 243 -8.10 27.77 24.01
CA GLY A 243 -7.48 28.49 22.88
C GLY A 243 -7.70 29.99 22.93
N ALA A 244 -8.93 30.45 23.22
CA ALA A 244 -9.26 31.85 23.36
C ALA A 244 -8.50 32.51 24.54
N LEU A 245 -8.46 31.86 25.68
CA LEU A 245 -7.74 32.35 26.85
C LEU A 245 -6.22 32.42 26.58
N LEU A 246 -5.66 31.40 25.90
CA LEU A 246 -4.26 31.41 25.49
C LEU A 246 -3.95 32.57 24.53
N GLN A 247 -4.81 32.82 23.55
CA GLN A 247 -4.66 33.92 22.61
C GLN A 247 -4.69 35.28 23.34
N GLU A 248 -5.60 35.46 24.28
CA GLU A 248 -5.66 36.66 25.10
C GLU A 248 -4.36 36.92 25.86
N LYS A 249 -3.81 35.86 26.53
CA LYS A 249 -2.57 35.96 27.29
C LYS A 249 -1.35 36.19 26.37
N LEU A 250 -1.30 35.52 25.21
CA LEU A 250 -0.26 35.79 24.21
C LEU A 250 -0.30 37.21 23.66
N HIS A 251 -1.51 37.76 23.46
CA HIS A 251 -1.66 39.13 23.06
C HIS A 251 -1.25 40.12 24.17
N ALA A 252 -1.60 39.85 25.43
CA ALA A 252 -1.13 40.63 26.58
C ALA A 252 0.41 40.59 26.69
N PHE A 253 1.00 39.42 26.56
CA PHE A 253 2.47 39.26 26.54
C PHE A 253 3.12 40.05 25.39
N SER A 254 2.53 40.03 24.19
CA SER A 254 3.06 40.72 23.04
C SER A 254 3.15 42.25 23.27
N LYS A 255 2.23 42.83 24.06
CA LYS A 255 2.23 44.25 24.43
C LYS A 255 3.37 44.60 25.41
N THR A 256 3.90 43.65 26.15
CA THR A 256 5.06 43.85 27.06
C THR A 256 6.39 43.83 26.33
N LEU A 257 6.40 43.42 25.08
CA LEU A 257 7.60 43.34 24.25
C LEU A 257 7.78 44.66 23.45
N ALA A 258 9.02 45.08 23.30
CA ALA A 258 9.34 46.29 22.53
C ALA A 258 10.40 46.02 21.45
N GLY A 259 10.37 46.78 20.37
CA GLY A 259 11.39 46.73 19.32
C GLY A 259 11.54 45.38 18.65
N ARG A 260 12.77 44.92 18.51
CA ARG A 260 13.10 43.69 17.80
C ARG A 260 12.46 42.42 18.38
N ASP A 261 12.30 42.39 19.69
CA ASP A 261 11.72 41.23 20.39
C ASP A 261 10.23 41.06 20.02
N ALA A 262 9.48 42.16 19.87
CA ALA A 262 8.08 42.13 19.48
C ALA A 262 7.89 41.61 18.02
N GLU A 263 8.77 42.01 17.11
CA GLU A 263 8.70 41.53 15.72
C GLU A 263 9.09 40.04 15.60
N ILE A 264 10.17 39.61 16.29
CA ILE A 264 10.56 38.20 16.32
C ILE A 264 9.43 37.35 16.91
N PHE A 265 8.77 37.83 17.96
CA PHE A 265 7.66 37.13 18.58
C PHE A 265 6.48 36.98 17.60
N ARG A 266 6.10 38.04 16.90
CA ARG A 266 4.97 38.07 15.96
C ARG A 266 5.24 37.16 14.75
N GLU A 267 6.42 37.26 14.15
CA GLU A 267 6.74 36.58 12.89
C GLU A 267 7.17 35.12 13.05
N ARG A 268 7.61 34.72 14.24
CA ARG A 268 8.09 33.36 14.46
C ARG A 268 7.32 32.54 15.46
N LEU A 269 6.73 33.16 16.47
CA LEU A 269 6.03 32.44 17.54
C LEU A 269 4.51 32.53 17.44
N LEU A 270 3.96 33.55 16.78
CA LEU A 270 2.52 33.72 16.58
C LEU A 270 2.05 33.38 15.17
N CYS A 271 2.94 33.23 14.22
CA CYS A 271 2.57 33.02 12.81
C CYS A 271 2.57 31.53 12.47
N ASP A 272 1.54 31.04 11.76
CA ASP A 272 1.45 29.65 11.29
C ASP A 272 2.57 29.29 10.29
N SER A 273 3.08 30.28 9.55
CA SER A 273 4.23 30.12 8.65
C SER A 273 5.41 30.97 9.13
N PRO A 274 6.26 30.44 10.02
CA PRO A 274 7.33 31.23 10.66
C PRO A 274 8.39 31.67 9.65
N ALA A 275 8.76 32.96 9.68
CA ALA A 275 9.85 33.51 8.87
C ALA A 275 11.18 32.82 9.19
N THR A 276 12.07 32.68 8.19
CA THR A 276 13.37 32.07 8.42
C THR A 276 14.29 32.94 9.29
N LEU A 277 15.19 32.32 10.05
CA LEU A 277 16.16 33.07 10.87
C LEU A 277 17.05 33.99 10.02
N VAL A 278 17.28 33.63 8.75
CA VAL A 278 18.10 34.41 7.83
C VAL A 278 17.38 35.67 7.42
N THR A 279 16.11 35.59 7.05
CA THR A 279 15.28 36.74 6.65
C THR A 279 15.19 37.79 7.76
N ILE A 280 15.02 37.33 9.01
CA ILE A 280 14.96 38.23 10.17
C ILE A 280 16.34 38.84 10.46
N ALA A 281 17.42 38.04 10.34
CA ALA A 281 18.78 38.50 10.53
C ALA A 281 19.14 39.61 9.54
N GLU A 282 18.79 39.46 8.27
CA GLU A 282 18.99 40.47 7.22
C GLU A 282 18.23 41.76 7.51
N ARG A 283 16.95 41.66 7.91
CA ARG A 283 16.10 42.82 8.22
C ARG A 283 16.65 43.67 9.38
N PHE A 284 17.19 43.03 10.41
CA PHE A 284 17.75 43.71 11.59
C PHE A 284 19.22 43.96 11.53
N ALA A 285 19.91 43.62 10.45
CA ALA A 285 21.38 43.71 10.28
C ALA A 285 22.16 43.02 11.44
N VAL A 286 21.69 41.81 11.82
CA VAL A 286 22.31 40.98 12.87
C VAL A 286 22.66 39.60 12.32
N THR A 287 23.50 38.86 13.03
CA THR A 287 23.83 37.49 12.64
C THR A 287 22.69 36.53 12.94
N ARG A 288 22.52 35.47 12.11
CA ARG A 288 21.55 34.39 12.33
C ARG A 288 21.64 33.83 13.76
N GLN A 289 22.86 33.67 14.26
CA GLN A 289 23.09 33.16 15.62
C GLN A 289 22.51 34.10 16.68
N ARG A 290 22.61 35.41 16.48
CA ARG A 290 22.03 36.38 17.40
C ARG A 290 20.53 36.34 17.44
N VAL A 291 19.87 36.16 16.29
CA VAL A 291 18.41 35.96 16.22
C VAL A 291 17.99 34.71 16.97
N SER A 292 18.71 33.59 16.81
CA SER A 292 18.44 32.35 17.53
C SER A 292 18.59 32.51 19.06
N GLN A 293 19.58 33.26 19.52
CA GLN A 293 19.72 33.57 20.94
C GLN A 293 18.56 34.42 21.48
N LEU A 294 18.11 35.42 20.71
CA LEU A 294 16.94 36.24 21.07
C LEU A 294 15.67 35.41 21.11
N GLU A 295 15.46 34.53 20.14
CA GLU A 295 14.31 33.62 20.10
C GLU A 295 14.31 32.67 21.32
N SER A 296 15.43 32.07 21.66
CA SER A 296 15.56 31.20 22.85
C SER A 296 15.27 31.96 24.14
N ARG A 297 15.74 33.19 24.25
CA ARG A 297 15.45 34.06 25.40
C ARG A 297 13.97 34.42 25.47
N LEU A 298 13.33 34.73 24.33
CA LEU A 298 11.91 35.03 24.27
C LEU A 298 11.04 33.82 24.63
N ARG A 299 11.40 32.64 24.17
CA ARG A 299 10.70 31.40 24.55
C ARG A 299 10.77 31.14 26.07
N LEU A 300 11.94 31.36 26.67
CA LEU A 300 12.10 31.21 28.13
C LEU A 300 11.29 32.27 28.91
N ARG A 301 11.24 33.52 28.42
CA ARG A 301 10.45 34.60 29.02
C ARG A 301 8.95 34.34 28.87
N LEU A 302 8.50 33.86 27.70
CA LEU A 302 7.13 33.45 27.46
C LEU A 302 6.71 32.30 28.38
N ARG A 303 7.55 31.28 28.48
CA ARG A 303 7.30 30.14 29.37
C ARG A 303 7.08 30.58 30.82
N ARG A 304 7.96 31.42 31.34
CA ARG A 304 7.83 31.96 32.71
C ARG A 304 6.56 32.78 32.90
N TYR A 305 6.19 33.55 31.88
CA TYR A 305 4.96 34.34 31.90
C TYR A 305 3.73 33.44 31.96
N LEU A 306 3.68 32.41 31.12
CA LEU A 306 2.58 31.44 31.09
C LEU A 306 2.54 30.60 32.39
N GLU A 307 3.67 30.16 32.92
CA GLU A 307 3.75 29.47 34.21
C GLU A 307 3.26 30.35 35.38
N ALA A 308 3.47 31.65 35.34
CA ALA A 308 2.96 32.58 36.37
C ALA A 308 1.45 32.80 36.26
N GLU A 309 0.88 32.79 35.04
CA GLU A 309 -0.55 33.03 34.79
C GLU A 309 -1.41 31.76 34.97
N PHE A 310 -0.92 30.60 34.54
CA PHE A 310 -1.63 29.32 34.54
C PHE A 310 -1.20 28.36 35.64
N GLY A 311 -0.16 28.67 36.43
CA GLY A 311 0.42 27.76 37.42
C GLY A 311 1.36 26.71 36.79
N ALA A 312 1.88 25.81 37.63
CA ALA A 312 2.86 24.79 37.22
C ALA A 312 2.29 23.70 36.27
N ASP A 313 0.98 23.61 36.11
CA ASP A 313 0.29 22.63 35.26
C ASP A 313 0.29 22.98 33.76
N CYS A 314 0.90 24.09 33.37
CA CYS A 314 1.02 24.50 31.96
C CYS A 314 1.71 23.43 31.05
N GLY A 315 2.47 22.50 31.63
CA GLY A 315 3.16 21.43 30.89
C GLY A 315 2.23 20.38 30.30
N SER A 316 1.06 20.14 30.89
CA SER A 316 0.08 19.14 30.44
C SER A 316 -0.76 19.65 29.26
N LEU A 317 -1.00 20.95 29.16
CA LEU A 317 -1.80 21.56 28.08
C LEU A 317 -1.09 21.60 26.70
N VAL A 318 0.22 21.40 26.65
CA VAL A 318 1.05 21.51 25.42
C VAL A 318 1.48 20.16 24.86
N THR A 319 1.29 19.06 25.59
CA THR A 319 1.82 17.73 25.22
C THR A 319 0.80 16.76 24.63
N GLU A 320 -0.46 17.13 24.45
CA GLU A 320 -1.50 16.26 23.88
C GLU A 320 -1.89 16.60 22.43
N ASN A 321 -0.93 17.05 21.62
CA ASN A 321 -1.18 17.18 20.17
C ASN A 321 -0.10 16.50 19.36
#